data_6f70ddcc85a3ed329f4ce94833116727
#
_entry.id   6f70ddcc85a3ed329f4ce94833116727
#
_cell.length_a   1.000
_cell.length_b   1.000
_cell.length_c   1.000
_cell.angle_alpha   90.00
_cell.angle_beta   90.00
_cell.angle_gamma   90.00
#
_symmetry.space_group_name_H-M   'P 1'
#
loop_
_entity.id
_entity.type
_entity.pdbx_description
1 polymer ?
#
loop_
_entity_poly.entity_id
_entity_poly.type
_entity_poly.pdbx_seq_one_letter_code
_entity_poly.pdbx_strand_id
1 'polypeptide(L)'
;MSAPDIPRLSWPQRLTVTLILVLLAVWIGLAGAERLSARFDPEPARAVPPPAVEMLAASAETAVVERTYRGTVEAEGRARISARLTAQILAIPHREGALVRQGDVLARLDDEELKRDAARLEAVGDRLEGELATARREAARQEDLFRRSLTPERSLDDARQRVHTLEAQIRENAAALGLVKRRLSYAEERAPFDALVQRVHASEGELATTGQPLVEVVALDNLKAVVQVPQMDVSRLRPGMTVRLEVPALGRTWSAQVDRLYPALDAGSRNATLAAFFPDDAAGVRPGMALQAHVELEQIEGAVRLPAQAVHGEGSERRVYVLEDGRARERAVQVTVARAGEYLITAGLESGERVIVTADPRLGDGLPVQAGEDPGS
;
A
#
# COMPACT_ATOMS: atom_id res chain seq x y z
N MET A 1 -105.07 -50.43 -4.44
CA MET A 1 -103.79 -51.16 -4.19
C MET A 1 -103.51 -51.08 -2.71
N SER A 2 -103.70 -52.25 -2.04
CA SER A 2 -103.76 -52.38 -0.58
C SER A 2 -102.34 -52.22 0.05
N ALA A 3 -102.34 -51.45 1.15
CA ALA A 3 -101.20 -51.31 2.04
C ALA A 3 -100.92 -52.64 2.83
N PRO A 4 -99.70 -53.08 3.02
CA PRO A 4 -99.44 -54.25 3.81
C PRO A 4 -99.66 -54.06 5.29
N ASP A 5 -100.35 -55.00 5.87
CA ASP A 5 -100.70 -55.09 7.28
C ASP A 5 -99.46 -55.30 8.14
N ILE A 6 -99.10 -54.42 9.02
CA ILE A 6 -97.98 -54.59 9.92
C ILE A 6 -98.46 -55.32 11.16
N PRO A 7 -97.96 -56.45 11.54
CA PRO A 7 -98.41 -57.22 12.69
C PRO A 7 -98.08 -56.41 14.00
N ARG A 8 -99.04 -56.15 14.79
CA ARG A 8 -98.94 -55.47 16.11
C ARG A 8 -98.29 -56.46 17.08
N LEU A 9 -97.03 -56.26 17.36
CA LEU A 9 -96.28 -57.01 18.36
C LEU A 9 -96.97 -56.83 19.74
N SER A 10 -97.19 -57.95 20.46
CA SER A 10 -97.73 -58.00 21.83
C SER A 10 -96.76 -57.26 22.82
N TRP A 11 -97.26 -56.68 23.90
CA TRP A 11 -96.54 -55.89 24.87
C TRP A 11 -95.23 -56.57 25.39
N PRO A 12 -95.15 -57.85 25.71
CA PRO A 12 -93.88 -58.50 26.10
C PRO A 12 -92.86 -58.56 25.00
N GLN A 13 -93.22 -58.63 23.72
CA GLN A 13 -92.30 -58.67 22.56
C GLN A 13 -91.68 -57.25 22.31
N ARG A 14 -92.38 -56.19 22.64
CA ARG A 14 -91.87 -54.81 22.55
C ARG A 14 -90.82 -54.56 23.62
N LEU A 15 -91.02 -55.05 24.86
CA LEU A 15 -90.02 -54.94 25.95
C LEU A 15 -88.72 -55.67 25.62
N THR A 16 -88.78 -56.88 25.00
CA THR A 16 -87.58 -57.67 24.60
C THR A 16 -86.82 -56.99 23.46
N VAL A 17 -87.50 -56.43 22.45
CA VAL A 17 -86.92 -55.75 21.34
C VAL A 17 -86.19 -54.41 21.80
N THR A 18 -86.89 -53.70 22.70
CA THR A 18 -86.29 -52.44 23.27
C THR A 18 -85.07 -52.75 24.18
N LEU A 19 -85.07 -53.83 24.94
CA LEU A 19 -83.99 -54.26 25.75
C LEU A 19 -82.76 -54.72 24.90
N ILE A 20 -83.01 -55.43 23.78
CA ILE A 20 -81.97 -55.82 22.83
C ILE A 20 -81.38 -54.61 22.15
N LEU A 21 -82.20 -53.62 21.75
CA LEU A 21 -81.73 -52.43 21.09
C LEU A 21 -80.91 -51.54 22.08
N VAL A 22 -81.29 -51.49 23.34
CA VAL A 22 -80.54 -50.75 24.38
C VAL A 22 -79.18 -51.47 24.65
N LEU A 23 -79.18 -52.78 24.77
CA LEU A 23 -77.95 -53.57 24.93
C LEU A 23 -77.01 -53.41 23.71
N LEU A 24 -77.59 -53.39 22.50
CA LEU A 24 -76.85 -53.21 21.28
C LEU A 24 -76.23 -51.78 21.22
N ALA A 25 -77.01 -50.77 21.61
CA ALA A 25 -76.54 -49.37 21.68
C ALA A 25 -75.41 -49.16 22.73
N VAL A 26 -75.55 -49.81 23.88
CA VAL A 26 -74.50 -49.80 24.95
C VAL A 26 -73.25 -50.52 24.44
N TRP A 27 -73.43 -51.65 23.76
CA TRP A 27 -72.27 -52.39 23.21
C TRP A 27 -71.53 -51.63 22.10
N ILE A 28 -72.28 -50.98 21.21
CA ILE A 28 -71.77 -50.11 20.16
C ILE A 28 -71.07 -48.86 20.80
N GLY A 29 -71.65 -48.29 21.85
CA GLY A 29 -71.07 -47.18 22.59
C GLY A 29 -69.73 -47.53 23.28
N LEU A 30 -69.64 -48.69 23.95
CA LEU A 30 -68.45 -49.22 24.57
C LEU A 30 -67.38 -49.57 23.54
N ALA A 31 -67.75 -50.25 22.45
CA ALA A 31 -66.83 -50.60 21.36
C ALA A 31 -66.34 -49.35 20.59
N GLY A 32 -67.18 -48.32 20.52
CA GLY A 32 -66.81 -47.05 19.96
C GLY A 32 -65.85 -46.24 20.84
N ALA A 33 -66.11 -46.30 22.17
CA ALA A 33 -65.23 -45.62 23.13
C ALA A 33 -63.77 -46.21 23.16
N GLU A 34 -63.67 -47.55 23.08
CA GLU A 34 -62.34 -48.22 22.97
C GLU A 34 -61.59 -47.89 21.69
N ARG A 35 -62.30 -47.69 20.57
CA ARG A 35 -61.70 -47.28 19.29
C ARG A 35 -61.34 -45.80 19.25
N LEU A 36 -62.04 -44.95 19.97
CA LEU A 36 -61.68 -43.54 20.11
C LEU A 36 -60.49 -43.32 21.03
N SER A 37 -60.42 -44.02 22.14
CA SER A 37 -59.23 -43.93 23.06
C SER A 37 -57.93 -44.37 22.40
N ALA A 38 -57.98 -45.44 21.55
CA ALA A 38 -56.84 -45.90 20.78
C ALA A 38 -56.37 -44.92 19.65
N ARG A 39 -57.21 -43.91 19.30
CA ARG A 39 -56.84 -42.85 18.34
C ARG A 39 -56.21 -41.60 18.98
N PHE A 40 -56.31 -41.50 20.29
CA PHE A 40 -55.78 -40.35 21.05
C PHE A 40 -54.61 -40.71 21.97
N ASP A 41 -54.00 -41.91 21.82
CA ASP A 41 -52.72 -42.14 22.41
C ASP A 41 -51.71 -41.26 21.64
N PRO A 42 -51.12 -40.24 22.30
CA PRO A 42 -50.06 -39.46 21.65
C PRO A 42 -48.91 -40.42 21.38
N GLU A 43 -48.66 -40.66 20.08
CA GLU A 43 -47.44 -41.37 19.65
C GLU A 43 -46.26 -40.75 20.43
N PRO A 44 -45.46 -41.51 21.16
CA PRO A 44 -44.34 -40.91 21.90
C PRO A 44 -43.52 -40.12 20.91
N ALA A 45 -43.45 -38.82 21.15
CA ALA A 45 -42.67 -37.90 20.32
C ALA A 45 -41.30 -38.55 20.08
N ARG A 46 -41.06 -38.98 18.84
CA ARG A 46 -39.80 -39.61 18.43
C ARG A 46 -38.73 -38.59 18.80
N ALA A 47 -37.99 -38.86 19.86
CA ALA A 47 -36.91 -38.01 20.35
C ALA A 47 -35.96 -37.80 19.16
N VAL A 48 -35.97 -36.59 18.56
CA VAL A 48 -35.04 -36.27 17.53
C VAL A 48 -33.66 -36.37 18.16
N PRO A 49 -32.78 -37.22 17.67
CA PRO A 49 -31.47 -37.36 18.28
C PRO A 49 -30.78 -35.98 18.28
N PRO A 50 -30.06 -35.64 19.36
CA PRO A 50 -29.35 -34.39 19.44
C PRO A 50 -28.40 -34.25 18.24
N PRO A 51 -28.30 -33.10 17.65
CA PRO A 51 -27.44 -32.87 16.49
C PRO A 51 -25.99 -33.18 16.86
N ALA A 52 -25.30 -33.95 15.99
CA ALA A 52 -23.86 -34.12 16.08
C ALA A 52 -23.18 -32.82 15.62
N VAL A 53 -22.33 -32.26 16.47
CA VAL A 53 -21.66 -31.00 16.20
C VAL A 53 -20.15 -31.16 16.22
N GLU A 54 -19.49 -30.52 15.28
CA GLU A 54 -18.03 -30.36 15.31
C GLU A 54 -17.68 -29.29 16.33
N MET A 55 -16.57 -29.48 17.03
CA MET A 55 -16.11 -28.56 18.05
C MET A 55 -14.65 -28.18 17.83
N LEU A 56 -14.33 -26.94 18.18
CA LEU A 56 -12.98 -26.43 18.20
C LEU A 56 -12.67 -25.91 19.61
N ALA A 57 -11.53 -26.32 20.17
CA ALA A 57 -11.07 -25.74 21.42
C ALA A 57 -10.60 -24.30 21.21
N ALA A 58 -11.16 -23.37 21.97
CA ALA A 58 -10.74 -21.98 21.96
C ALA A 58 -9.30 -21.87 22.47
N SER A 59 -8.36 -21.54 21.60
CA SER A 59 -6.97 -21.30 21.96
C SER A 59 -6.71 -19.79 21.88
N ALA A 60 -6.38 -19.21 23.03
CA ALA A 60 -5.99 -17.81 23.08
C ALA A 60 -4.59 -17.65 22.49
N GLU A 61 -4.46 -16.80 21.48
CA GLU A 61 -3.20 -16.47 20.83
C GLU A 61 -3.04 -14.95 20.74
N THR A 62 -1.80 -14.49 20.56
CA THR A 62 -1.58 -13.10 20.15
C THR A 62 -1.85 -13.00 18.65
N ALA A 63 -2.95 -12.38 18.30
CA ALA A 63 -3.34 -12.21 16.92
C ALA A 63 -2.94 -10.82 16.41
N VAL A 64 -2.44 -10.78 15.19
CA VAL A 64 -2.09 -9.54 14.50
C VAL A 64 -3.19 -9.18 13.50
N VAL A 65 -3.77 -8.01 13.66
CA VAL A 65 -4.70 -7.45 12.68
C VAL A 65 -3.89 -6.80 11.57
N GLU A 66 -3.81 -7.49 10.44
CA GLU A 66 -3.11 -7.02 9.26
C GLU A 66 -4.08 -6.43 8.24
N ARG A 67 -3.70 -5.34 7.61
CA ARG A 67 -4.43 -4.73 6.49
C ARG A 67 -3.54 -4.64 5.27
N THR A 68 -4.11 -4.97 4.12
CA THR A 68 -3.42 -4.90 2.83
C THR A 68 -3.88 -3.67 2.07
N TYR A 69 -2.94 -2.85 1.67
CA TYR A 69 -3.17 -1.65 0.86
C TYR A 69 -2.43 -1.76 -0.46
N ARG A 70 -2.98 -1.15 -1.51
CA ARG A 70 -2.34 -1.10 -2.82
C ARG A 70 -1.49 0.15 -2.93
N GLY A 71 -0.37 0.03 -3.64
CA GLY A 71 0.55 1.11 -3.89
C GLY A 71 1.36 0.93 -5.15
N THR A 72 2.27 1.86 -5.36
CA THR A 72 3.19 1.89 -6.49
C THR A 72 4.59 2.17 -5.98
N VAL A 73 5.59 1.57 -6.62
CA VAL A 73 6.99 1.89 -6.39
C VAL A 73 7.31 3.22 -7.06
N GLU A 74 7.86 4.15 -6.30
CA GLU A 74 8.37 5.41 -6.81
C GLU A 74 9.87 5.56 -6.49
N ALA A 75 10.60 6.22 -7.38
CA ALA A 75 11.94 6.68 -7.06
C ALA A 75 11.85 8.00 -6.28
N GLU A 76 12.68 8.18 -5.27
CA GLU A 76 12.77 9.45 -4.57
C GLU A 76 13.44 10.51 -5.45
N GLY A 77 14.49 10.13 -6.18
CA GLY A 77 15.17 10.98 -7.14
C GLY A 77 14.54 10.91 -8.53
N ARG A 78 14.02 12.05 -9.01
CA ARG A 78 13.62 12.25 -10.40
C ARG A 78 14.20 13.57 -10.87
N ALA A 79 14.87 13.56 -12.02
CA ALA A 79 15.39 14.77 -12.62
C ALA A 79 14.94 14.88 -14.08
N ARG A 80 14.42 16.06 -14.42
CA ARG A 80 14.15 16.46 -15.80
C ARG A 80 15.30 17.32 -16.26
N ILE A 81 16.13 16.77 -17.12
CA ILE A 81 17.29 17.44 -17.68
C ILE A 81 16.82 18.29 -18.84
N SER A 82 16.99 19.60 -18.74
CA SER A 82 16.56 20.57 -19.74
C SER A 82 17.76 21.35 -20.27
N ALA A 83 17.71 21.75 -21.54
CA ALA A 83 18.73 22.58 -22.16
C ALA A 83 18.92 23.91 -21.39
N ARG A 84 20.16 24.25 -21.06
CA ARG A 84 20.53 25.52 -20.40
C ARG A 84 21.01 26.58 -21.37
N LEU A 85 21.16 26.20 -22.64
CA LEU A 85 21.48 27.11 -23.73
C LEU A 85 20.70 26.73 -24.98
N THR A 86 20.59 27.68 -25.92
CA THR A 86 19.98 27.42 -27.22
C THR A 86 21.06 27.03 -28.22
N ALA A 87 21.05 25.73 -28.65
CA ALA A 87 21.99 25.18 -29.61
C ALA A 87 21.44 23.89 -30.24
N GLN A 88 22.03 23.45 -31.33
CA GLN A 88 21.69 22.18 -31.97
C GLN A 88 22.14 21.01 -31.13
N ILE A 89 21.28 19.97 -31.02
CA ILE A 89 21.62 18.73 -30.32
C ILE A 89 22.50 17.88 -31.24
N LEU A 90 23.74 17.65 -30.80
CA LEU A 90 24.71 16.84 -31.57
C LEU A 90 24.51 15.34 -31.28
N ALA A 91 24.23 14.98 -30.04
CA ALA A 91 24.03 13.58 -29.64
C ALA A 91 23.22 13.44 -28.36
N ILE A 92 22.45 12.35 -28.29
CA ILE A 92 21.81 11.82 -27.09
C ILE A 92 22.24 10.35 -26.95
N PRO A 93 23.36 10.07 -26.22
CA PRO A 93 24.02 8.76 -26.22
C PRO A 93 23.18 7.63 -25.62
N HIS A 94 22.22 7.97 -24.77
CA HIS A 94 21.46 6.98 -24.01
C HIS A 94 19.98 6.96 -24.45
N ARG A 95 19.47 5.75 -24.72
CA ARG A 95 18.06 5.52 -25.07
C ARG A 95 17.21 5.31 -23.80
N GLU A 96 15.90 5.40 -23.95
CA GLU A 96 14.95 5.03 -22.90
C GLU A 96 15.22 3.59 -22.40
N GLY A 97 15.21 3.39 -21.08
CA GLY A 97 15.57 2.13 -20.43
C GLY A 97 17.05 1.92 -20.17
N ALA A 98 17.95 2.80 -20.64
CA ALA A 98 19.38 2.70 -20.36
C ALA A 98 19.71 3.08 -18.92
N LEU A 99 20.66 2.36 -18.33
CA LEU A 99 21.27 2.70 -17.04
C LEU A 99 22.41 3.68 -17.25
N VAL A 100 22.44 4.74 -16.46
CA VAL A 100 23.46 5.79 -16.48
C VAL A 100 24.00 6.02 -15.08
N ARG A 101 25.28 6.36 -14.99
CA ARG A 101 25.94 6.73 -13.74
C ARG A 101 25.95 8.24 -13.56
N GLN A 102 26.12 8.67 -12.33
CA GLN A 102 26.35 10.09 -12.03
C GLN A 102 27.50 10.63 -12.88
N GLY A 103 27.26 11.75 -13.56
CA GLY A 103 28.25 12.40 -14.43
C GLY A 103 28.23 11.95 -15.89
N ASP A 104 27.55 10.86 -16.25
CA ASP A 104 27.42 10.42 -17.64
C ASP A 104 26.73 11.50 -18.49
N VAL A 105 27.19 11.68 -19.74
CA VAL A 105 26.63 12.66 -20.66
C VAL A 105 25.30 12.15 -21.20
N LEU A 106 24.23 12.88 -20.92
CA LEU A 106 22.88 12.57 -21.39
C LEU A 106 22.51 13.26 -22.70
N ALA A 107 23.01 14.47 -22.90
CA ALA A 107 22.87 15.19 -24.15
C ALA A 107 24.11 16.07 -24.39
N ARG A 108 24.51 16.18 -25.65
CA ARG A 108 25.57 17.05 -26.09
C ARG A 108 25.01 18.04 -27.11
N LEU A 109 25.19 19.32 -26.81
CA LEU A 109 24.79 20.45 -27.66
C LEU A 109 25.99 20.99 -28.43
N ASP A 110 25.76 21.69 -29.54
CA ASP A 110 26.82 22.36 -30.29
C ASP A 110 27.47 23.45 -29.42
N ASP A 111 28.76 23.33 -29.24
CA ASP A 111 29.59 24.19 -28.42
C ASP A 111 30.72 24.90 -29.19
N GLU A 112 30.72 24.77 -30.54
CA GLU A 112 31.83 25.25 -31.35
C GLU A 112 32.05 26.75 -31.26
N GLU A 113 30.97 27.53 -31.25
CA GLU A 113 31.06 28.99 -31.09
C GLU A 113 31.63 29.36 -29.71
N LEU A 114 31.16 28.70 -28.64
CA LEU A 114 31.66 28.94 -27.27
C LEU A 114 33.13 28.55 -27.09
N LYS A 115 33.57 27.49 -27.75
CA LYS A 115 35.00 27.07 -27.78
C LYS A 115 35.86 28.12 -28.45
N ARG A 116 35.41 28.66 -29.59
CA ARG A 116 36.10 29.73 -30.31
C ARG A 116 36.19 31.03 -29.48
N ASP A 117 35.11 31.39 -28.81
CA ASP A 117 35.09 32.54 -27.91
C ASP A 117 36.02 32.36 -26.69
N ALA A 118 36.03 31.18 -26.08
CA ALA A 118 36.97 30.86 -24.99
C ALA A 118 38.44 30.98 -25.46
N ALA A 119 38.77 30.39 -26.59
CA ALA A 119 40.13 30.48 -27.18
C ALA A 119 40.56 31.90 -27.50
N ARG A 120 39.61 32.73 -28.02
CA ARG A 120 39.87 34.15 -28.25
C ARG A 120 40.20 34.91 -26.97
N LEU A 121 39.42 34.68 -25.89
CA LEU A 121 39.65 35.34 -24.59
C LEU A 121 40.92 34.84 -23.91
N GLU A 122 41.29 33.54 -24.07
CA GLU A 122 42.56 33.00 -23.61
C GLU A 122 43.75 33.71 -24.31
N ALA A 123 43.69 33.84 -25.64
CA ALA A 123 44.74 34.57 -26.38
C ALA A 123 44.86 36.07 -25.98
N VAL A 124 43.74 36.71 -25.65
CA VAL A 124 43.74 38.10 -25.09
C VAL A 124 44.37 38.08 -23.70
N GLY A 125 44.14 37.11 -22.85
CA GLY A 125 44.77 36.96 -21.55
C GLY A 125 46.28 36.83 -21.67
N ASP A 126 46.77 35.95 -22.51
CA ASP A 126 48.20 35.71 -22.77
C ASP A 126 48.91 37.00 -23.23
N ARG A 127 48.29 37.75 -24.14
CA ARG A 127 48.79 39.04 -24.59
C ARG A 127 48.91 40.06 -23.45
N LEU A 128 47.80 40.20 -22.65
CA LEU A 128 47.80 41.12 -21.50
C LEU A 128 48.83 40.78 -20.44
N GLU A 129 49.03 39.50 -20.16
CA GLU A 129 50.08 39.01 -19.26
C GLU A 129 51.50 39.35 -19.74
N GLY A 130 51.74 39.17 -21.07
CA GLY A 130 52.99 39.60 -21.70
C GLY A 130 53.24 41.14 -21.59
N GLU A 131 52.18 41.95 -21.83
CA GLU A 131 52.23 43.38 -21.65
C GLU A 131 52.48 43.77 -20.19
N LEU A 132 51.83 43.10 -19.22
CA LEU A 132 52.01 43.30 -17.79
C LEU A 132 53.42 42.99 -17.35
N ALA A 133 53.98 41.84 -17.82
CA ALA A 133 55.37 41.50 -17.54
C ALA A 133 56.38 42.57 -18.01
N THR A 134 56.08 43.19 -19.18
CA THR A 134 56.88 44.30 -19.69
C THR A 134 56.71 45.59 -18.88
N ALA A 135 55.46 45.93 -18.54
CA ALA A 135 55.16 47.12 -17.71
C ALA A 135 55.76 47.00 -16.32
N ARG A 136 55.76 45.80 -15.71
CA ARG A 136 56.42 45.55 -14.40
C ARG A 136 57.92 45.75 -14.46
N ARG A 137 58.57 45.28 -15.53
CA ARG A 137 60.04 45.55 -15.72
C ARG A 137 60.29 47.01 -15.87
N GLU A 138 59.46 47.78 -16.61
CA GLU A 138 59.60 49.22 -16.73
C GLU A 138 59.40 49.92 -15.40
N ALA A 139 58.35 49.59 -14.66
CA ALA A 139 58.10 50.17 -13.33
C ALA A 139 59.30 49.97 -12.36
N ALA A 140 59.85 48.75 -12.34
CA ALA A 140 61.03 48.42 -11.52
C ALA A 140 62.29 49.26 -11.96
N ARG A 141 62.46 49.47 -13.26
CA ARG A 141 63.52 50.33 -13.77
C ARG A 141 63.36 51.78 -13.38
N GLN A 142 62.13 52.35 -13.49
CA GLN A 142 61.82 53.71 -13.11
C GLN A 142 61.96 53.89 -11.58
N GLU A 143 61.63 52.91 -10.79
CA GLU A 143 61.82 52.94 -9.33
C GLU A 143 63.31 53.00 -8.95
N ASP A 144 64.21 52.24 -9.61
CA ASP A 144 65.65 52.29 -9.37
C ASP A 144 66.24 53.66 -9.78
N LEU A 145 65.81 54.19 -10.95
CA LEU A 145 66.23 55.55 -11.40
C LEU A 145 65.72 56.62 -10.47
N PHE A 146 64.51 56.56 -9.95
CA PHE A 146 63.96 57.48 -9.00
C PHE A 146 64.72 57.49 -7.67
N ARG A 147 65.03 56.28 -7.14
CA ARG A 147 65.88 56.16 -5.93
C ARG A 147 67.23 56.80 -6.07
N ARG A 148 67.75 56.85 -7.30
CA ARG A 148 69.01 57.53 -7.66
C ARG A 148 68.83 58.99 -8.06
N SER A 149 67.64 59.54 -7.93
CA SER A 149 67.27 60.92 -8.32
C SER A 149 67.52 61.21 -9.83
N LEU A 150 67.44 60.24 -10.68
CA LEU A 150 67.69 60.33 -12.13
C LEU A 150 66.41 60.46 -12.95
N THR A 151 65.21 60.36 -12.37
CA THR A 151 63.94 60.49 -13.07
C THR A 151 62.97 61.24 -12.15
N PRO A 152 61.97 61.97 -12.74
CA PRO A 152 60.92 62.63 -11.99
C PRO A 152 59.93 61.60 -11.38
N GLU A 153 59.34 61.87 -10.25
CA GLU A 153 58.31 61.05 -9.56
C GLU A 153 57.15 60.70 -10.50
N ARG A 154 56.73 61.65 -11.30
CA ARG A 154 55.66 61.45 -12.30
C ARG A 154 55.95 60.26 -13.25
N SER A 155 57.17 60.05 -13.65
CA SER A 155 57.50 58.93 -14.55
C SER A 155 57.37 57.58 -13.84
N LEU A 156 57.69 57.52 -12.54
CA LEU A 156 57.43 56.32 -11.71
C LEU A 156 55.93 56.08 -11.51
N ASP A 157 55.17 57.12 -11.25
CA ASP A 157 53.71 57.02 -11.06
C ASP A 157 53.01 56.58 -12.37
N ASP A 158 53.42 57.12 -13.51
CA ASP A 158 52.87 56.70 -14.81
C ASP A 158 53.20 55.22 -15.09
N ALA A 159 54.39 54.75 -14.76
CA ALA A 159 54.74 53.30 -14.91
C ALA A 159 53.94 52.40 -13.97
N ARG A 160 53.75 52.79 -12.72
CA ARG A 160 52.88 52.11 -11.74
C ARG A 160 51.42 52.07 -12.19
N GLN A 161 50.91 53.20 -12.64
CA GLN A 161 49.53 53.28 -13.16
C GLN A 161 49.33 52.35 -14.34
N ARG A 162 50.33 52.19 -15.25
CA ARG A 162 50.28 51.25 -16.37
C ARG A 162 50.16 49.80 -15.84
N VAL A 163 50.93 49.42 -14.82
CA VAL A 163 50.82 48.11 -14.20
C VAL A 163 49.40 47.89 -13.65
N HIS A 164 48.87 48.83 -12.86
CA HIS A 164 47.54 48.74 -12.29
C HIS A 164 46.43 48.61 -13.36
N THR A 165 46.56 49.38 -14.48
CA THR A 165 45.60 49.31 -15.59
C THR A 165 45.62 47.91 -16.23
N LEU A 166 46.79 47.35 -16.52
CA LEU A 166 46.91 46.00 -17.10
C LEU A 166 46.39 44.90 -16.16
N GLU A 167 46.66 45.03 -14.87
CA GLU A 167 46.12 44.12 -13.86
C GLU A 167 44.58 44.15 -13.82
N ALA A 168 43.97 45.35 -13.96
CA ALA A 168 42.53 45.50 -14.06
C ALA A 168 41.95 44.84 -15.34
N GLN A 169 42.63 45.06 -16.50
CA GLN A 169 42.22 44.43 -17.76
C GLN A 169 42.34 42.90 -17.71
N ILE A 170 43.36 42.34 -17.09
CA ILE A 170 43.52 40.90 -16.88
C ILE A 170 42.34 40.34 -16.04
N ARG A 171 41.99 41.01 -14.92
CA ARG A 171 40.83 40.58 -14.10
C ARG A 171 39.52 40.63 -14.90
N GLU A 172 39.30 41.69 -15.68
CA GLU A 172 38.14 41.78 -16.54
C GLU A 172 38.08 40.64 -17.57
N ASN A 173 39.19 40.39 -18.29
CA ASN A 173 39.29 39.32 -19.26
C ASN A 173 39.08 37.93 -18.62
N ALA A 174 39.68 37.70 -17.43
CA ALA A 174 39.49 36.47 -16.68
C ALA A 174 38.02 36.25 -16.27
N ALA A 175 37.32 37.31 -15.87
CA ALA A 175 35.88 37.25 -15.57
C ALA A 175 35.04 36.91 -16.81
N ALA A 176 35.35 37.51 -17.96
CA ALA A 176 34.70 37.22 -19.24
C ALA A 176 34.94 35.75 -19.68
N LEU A 177 36.19 35.29 -19.60
CA LEU A 177 36.55 33.91 -19.88
C LEU A 177 35.82 32.92 -18.94
N GLY A 178 35.73 33.25 -17.66
CA GLY A 178 35.00 32.44 -16.68
C GLY A 178 33.52 32.30 -17.02
N LEU A 179 32.90 33.37 -17.55
CA LEU A 179 31.50 33.32 -18.01
C LEU A 179 31.33 32.38 -19.23
N VAL A 180 32.23 32.50 -20.22
CA VAL A 180 32.17 31.62 -21.42
C VAL A 180 32.42 30.16 -21.04
N LYS A 181 33.41 29.86 -20.17
CA LYS A 181 33.67 28.50 -19.67
C LYS A 181 32.48 27.92 -18.94
N ARG A 182 31.75 28.72 -18.19
CA ARG A 182 30.50 28.29 -17.54
C ARG A 182 29.42 27.98 -18.57
N ARG A 183 29.24 28.80 -19.59
CA ARG A 183 28.32 28.52 -20.69
C ARG A 183 28.70 27.26 -21.46
N LEU A 184 30.00 27.06 -21.68
CA LEU A 184 30.52 25.85 -22.32
C LEU A 184 30.18 24.59 -21.53
N SER A 185 30.22 24.64 -20.21
CA SER A 185 29.81 23.50 -19.38
C SER A 185 28.31 23.16 -19.51
N TYR A 186 27.47 24.05 -20.03
CA TYR A 186 26.07 23.82 -20.32
C TYR A 186 25.82 23.14 -21.66
N ALA A 187 26.84 22.96 -22.48
CA ALA A 187 26.75 22.22 -23.72
C ALA A 187 26.72 20.69 -23.51
N GLU A 188 27.17 20.23 -22.36
CA GLU A 188 27.02 18.83 -21.94
C GLU A 188 26.10 18.74 -20.75
N GLU A 189 24.92 18.17 -20.96
CA GLU A 189 23.98 17.86 -19.90
C GLU A 189 24.29 16.48 -19.33
N ARG A 190 24.48 16.40 -18.01
CA ARG A 190 24.96 15.19 -17.33
C ARG A 190 23.97 14.68 -16.31
N ALA A 191 24.01 13.36 -16.04
CA ALA A 191 23.22 12.71 -15.02
C ALA A 191 23.62 13.21 -13.61
N PRO A 192 22.68 13.68 -12.79
CA PRO A 192 22.95 14.19 -11.45
C PRO A 192 23.21 13.09 -10.42
N PHE A 193 22.76 11.86 -10.68
CA PHE A 193 22.89 10.66 -9.84
C PHE A 193 22.82 9.40 -10.74
N ASP A 194 23.09 8.23 -10.15
CA ASP A 194 22.91 6.95 -10.84
C ASP A 194 21.42 6.72 -11.12
N ALA A 195 21.06 6.54 -12.39
CA ALA A 195 19.68 6.59 -12.82
C ALA A 195 19.35 5.64 -13.99
N LEU A 196 18.04 5.46 -14.17
CA LEU A 196 17.44 4.92 -15.39
C LEU A 196 16.93 6.08 -16.25
N VAL A 197 17.25 6.08 -17.53
CA VAL A 197 16.64 7.00 -18.51
C VAL A 197 15.17 6.60 -18.69
N GLN A 198 14.27 7.42 -18.17
CA GLN A 198 12.85 7.14 -18.21
C GLN A 198 12.25 7.55 -19.55
N ARG A 199 12.64 8.75 -20.04
CA ARG A 199 12.15 9.30 -21.31
C ARG A 199 13.16 10.21 -21.97
N VAL A 200 13.22 10.14 -23.28
CA VAL A 200 13.94 11.06 -24.14
C VAL A 200 12.92 11.95 -24.87
N HIS A 201 13.00 13.27 -24.66
CA HIS A 201 12.03 14.25 -25.15
C HIS A 201 12.49 14.95 -26.44
N ALA A 202 13.75 14.85 -26.79
CA ALA A 202 14.36 15.55 -27.92
C ALA A 202 15.12 14.59 -28.84
N SER A 203 15.40 15.02 -30.06
CA SER A 203 16.08 14.23 -31.09
C SER A 203 17.41 14.86 -31.49
N GLU A 204 18.36 14.03 -31.90
CA GLU A 204 19.61 14.49 -32.50
C GLU A 204 19.33 15.30 -33.77
N GLY A 205 20.05 16.40 -33.95
CA GLY A 205 19.85 17.35 -35.04
C GLY A 205 18.80 18.42 -34.77
N GLU A 206 17.98 18.29 -33.73
CA GLU A 206 16.98 19.28 -33.33
C GLU A 206 17.63 20.52 -32.71
N LEU A 207 17.02 21.68 -32.87
CA LEU A 207 17.41 22.90 -32.15
C LEU A 207 16.78 22.90 -30.76
N ALA A 208 17.57 22.68 -29.73
CA ALA A 208 17.13 22.85 -28.35
C ALA A 208 17.06 24.33 -27.98
N THR A 209 16.00 24.72 -27.29
CA THR A 209 15.87 26.07 -26.71
C THR A 209 16.04 26.00 -25.20
N THR A 210 16.53 27.08 -24.59
CA THR A 210 16.73 27.15 -23.13
C THR A 210 15.43 26.80 -22.38
N GLY A 211 15.49 25.84 -21.47
CA GLY A 211 14.35 25.34 -20.69
C GLY A 211 13.62 24.14 -21.34
N GLN A 212 13.93 23.81 -22.60
CA GLN A 212 13.33 22.64 -23.25
C GLN A 212 13.80 21.34 -22.59
N PRO A 213 12.87 20.44 -22.19
CA PRO A 213 13.23 19.13 -21.68
C PRO A 213 13.97 18.29 -22.73
N LEU A 214 15.08 17.68 -22.36
CA LEU A 214 15.87 16.78 -23.22
C LEU A 214 15.71 15.33 -22.79
N VAL A 215 15.99 15.04 -21.52
CA VAL A 215 15.98 13.69 -20.98
C VAL A 215 15.38 13.70 -19.56
N GLU A 216 14.55 12.73 -19.25
CA GLU A 216 14.04 12.50 -17.89
C GLU A 216 14.67 11.23 -17.32
N VAL A 217 15.24 11.36 -16.14
CA VAL A 217 15.92 10.27 -15.44
C VAL A 217 15.32 10.03 -14.06
N VAL A 218 15.29 8.78 -13.62
CA VAL A 218 14.81 8.36 -12.32
C VAL A 218 15.89 7.58 -11.58
N ALA A 219 16.11 7.92 -10.33
CA ALA A 219 17.07 7.20 -9.48
C ALA A 219 16.64 5.74 -9.29
N LEU A 220 17.61 4.86 -9.14
CA LEU A 220 17.35 3.44 -8.83
C LEU A 220 17.68 3.09 -7.38
N ASP A 221 18.30 3.99 -6.67
CA ASP A 221 18.48 3.99 -5.23
C ASP A 221 17.30 4.67 -4.53
N ASN A 222 17.16 4.44 -3.24
CA ASN A 222 16.10 5.06 -2.42
C ASN A 222 14.70 4.89 -3.02
N LEU A 223 14.37 3.67 -3.45
CA LEU A 223 13.03 3.35 -3.91
C LEU A 223 12.06 3.35 -2.74
N LYS A 224 10.91 3.95 -2.92
CA LYS A 224 9.85 4.01 -1.91
C LYS A 224 8.55 3.41 -2.41
N ALA A 225 7.87 2.72 -1.53
CA ALA A 225 6.48 2.34 -1.70
C ALA A 225 5.61 3.54 -1.38
N VAL A 226 4.79 3.95 -2.33
CA VAL A 226 3.76 4.98 -2.14
C VAL A 226 2.41 4.27 -2.13
N VAL A 227 1.77 4.24 -0.97
CA VAL A 227 0.63 3.40 -0.67
C VAL A 227 -0.58 4.26 -0.34
N GLN A 228 -1.73 3.91 -0.91
CA GLN A 228 -2.99 4.60 -0.65
C GLN A 228 -3.74 3.95 0.50
N VAL A 229 -3.98 4.71 1.56
CA VAL A 229 -4.62 4.25 2.80
C VAL A 229 -5.97 4.94 2.98
N PRO A 230 -7.08 4.19 3.14
CA PRO A 230 -8.39 4.77 3.43
C PRO A 230 -8.40 5.60 4.72
N GLN A 231 -9.16 6.69 4.72
CA GLN A 231 -9.25 7.62 5.85
C GLN A 231 -9.56 6.92 7.20
N MET A 232 -10.37 5.87 7.18
CA MET A 232 -10.76 5.12 8.38
C MET A 232 -9.59 4.43 9.09
N ASP A 233 -8.52 4.10 8.37
CA ASP A 233 -7.34 3.41 8.91
C ASP A 233 -6.21 4.37 9.29
N VAL A 234 -6.27 5.63 8.84
CA VAL A 234 -5.20 6.63 9.04
C VAL A 234 -4.87 6.86 10.51
N SER A 235 -5.91 6.87 11.36
CA SER A 235 -5.73 7.10 12.81
C SER A 235 -4.95 6.00 13.53
N ARG A 236 -4.89 4.80 12.93
CA ARG A 236 -4.19 3.63 13.45
C ARG A 236 -2.74 3.53 13.00
N LEU A 237 -2.38 4.25 11.94
CA LEU A 237 -1.04 4.24 11.37
C LEU A 237 -0.11 5.24 12.05
N ARG A 238 1.15 4.85 12.23
CA ARG A 238 2.22 5.68 12.79
C ARG A 238 3.50 5.45 12.01
N PRO A 239 4.36 6.48 11.86
CA PRO A 239 5.74 6.28 11.43
C PRO A 239 6.46 5.27 12.33
N GLY A 240 7.32 4.44 11.75
CA GLY A 240 8.07 3.38 12.43
C GLY A 240 7.35 2.03 12.53
N MET A 241 6.05 1.94 12.16
CA MET A 241 5.35 0.65 12.10
C MET A 241 5.95 -0.25 11.02
N THR A 242 6.00 -1.54 11.29
CA THR A 242 6.47 -2.53 10.31
C THR A 242 5.46 -2.69 9.19
N VAL A 243 5.96 -2.68 7.95
CA VAL A 243 5.19 -2.94 6.74
C VAL A 243 5.90 -3.98 5.90
N ARG A 244 5.18 -4.97 5.42
CA ARG A 244 5.67 -5.93 4.42
C ARG A 244 5.25 -5.47 3.04
N LEU A 245 6.23 -5.22 2.19
CA LEU A 245 6.05 -4.76 0.82
C LEU A 245 6.16 -5.95 -0.13
N GLU A 246 5.06 -6.36 -0.70
CA GLU A 246 5.00 -7.42 -1.70
C GLU A 246 4.92 -6.80 -3.10
N VAL A 247 5.82 -7.22 -3.99
CA VAL A 247 5.79 -6.86 -5.42
C VAL A 247 5.41 -8.10 -6.21
N PRO A 248 4.13 -8.27 -6.60
CA PRO A 248 3.64 -9.49 -7.24
C PRO A 248 4.38 -9.84 -8.54
N ALA A 249 4.81 -8.83 -9.30
CA ALA A 249 5.58 -9.03 -10.53
C ALA A 249 6.92 -9.76 -10.31
N LEU A 250 7.47 -9.70 -9.08
CA LEU A 250 8.73 -10.36 -8.71
C LEU A 250 8.50 -11.59 -7.84
N GLY A 251 7.27 -11.82 -7.34
CA GLY A 251 6.93 -12.86 -6.37
C GLY A 251 7.74 -12.75 -5.06
N ARG A 252 8.16 -11.55 -4.68
CA ARG A 252 9.04 -11.30 -3.53
C ARG A 252 8.42 -10.29 -2.58
N THR A 253 8.79 -10.44 -1.31
CA THR A 253 8.35 -9.58 -0.21
C THR A 253 9.57 -9.05 0.54
N TRP A 254 9.50 -7.78 0.93
CA TRP A 254 10.52 -7.10 1.75
C TRP A 254 9.87 -6.54 3.01
N SER A 255 10.62 -6.58 4.10
CA SER A 255 10.23 -5.90 5.34
C SER A 255 10.79 -4.47 5.31
N ALA A 256 9.92 -3.52 5.62
CA ALA A 256 10.26 -2.10 5.68
C ALA A 256 9.58 -1.46 6.90
N GLN A 257 9.87 -0.18 7.12
CA GLN A 257 9.15 0.61 8.12
C GLN A 257 8.41 1.76 7.44
N VAL A 258 7.26 2.13 7.99
CA VAL A 258 6.56 3.34 7.58
C VAL A 258 7.44 4.54 7.91
N ASP A 259 7.93 5.22 6.87
CA ASP A 259 8.75 6.43 7.01
C ASP A 259 7.85 7.62 7.32
N ARG A 260 6.82 7.81 6.49
CA ARG A 260 5.98 8.99 6.54
C ARG A 260 4.53 8.69 6.17
N LEU A 261 3.64 9.31 6.90
CA LEU A 261 2.23 9.39 6.56
C LEU A 261 1.93 10.84 6.16
N TYR A 262 1.51 11.05 4.92
CA TYR A 262 1.12 12.37 4.44
C TYR A 262 -0.29 12.68 4.94
N PRO A 263 -0.45 13.72 5.78
CA PRO A 263 -1.73 13.99 6.44
C PRO A 263 -2.80 14.57 5.50
N ALA A 264 -2.38 15.09 4.34
CA ALA A 264 -3.31 15.62 3.36
C ALA A 264 -4.04 14.47 2.65
N LEU A 265 -5.33 14.38 2.87
CA LEU A 265 -6.19 13.47 2.11
C LEU A 265 -6.37 14.01 0.70
N ASP A 266 -6.23 13.16 -0.29
CA ASP A 266 -6.61 13.48 -1.65
C ASP A 266 -8.12 13.77 -1.72
N ALA A 267 -8.49 14.93 -2.22
CA ALA A 267 -9.88 15.40 -2.22
C ALA A 267 -10.81 14.51 -3.06
N GLY A 268 -10.29 13.79 -4.04
CA GLY A 268 -11.05 12.90 -4.91
C GLY A 268 -11.24 11.51 -4.31
N SER A 269 -10.18 10.91 -3.78
CA SER A 269 -10.17 9.53 -3.29
C SER A 269 -10.43 9.40 -1.78
N ARG A 270 -10.26 10.48 -1.01
CA ARG A 270 -10.28 10.48 0.48
C ARG A 270 -9.28 9.53 1.10
N ASN A 271 -8.21 9.24 0.40
CA ASN A 271 -7.11 8.40 0.89
C ASN A 271 -5.96 9.27 1.38
N ALA A 272 -5.29 8.81 2.42
CA ALA A 272 -3.98 9.31 2.81
C ALA A 272 -2.90 8.56 2.04
N THR A 273 -1.73 9.16 1.93
CA THR A 273 -0.57 8.53 1.31
C THR A 273 0.42 8.11 2.40
N LEU A 274 0.79 6.84 2.41
CA LEU A 274 1.85 6.29 3.24
C LEU A 274 3.08 6.05 2.39
N ALA A 275 4.26 6.43 2.88
CA ALA A 275 5.54 6.13 2.27
C ALA A 275 6.37 5.20 3.16
N ALA A 276 7.01 4.21 2.52
CA ALA A 276 7.95 3.30 3.15
C ALA A 276 9.10 3.02 2.17
N PHE A 277 10.35 3.09 2.62
CA PHE A 277 11.50 2.82 1.77
C PHE A 277 11.76 1.32 1.64
N PHE A 278 12.09 0.88 0.43
CA PHE A 278 12.65 -0.44 0.23
C PHE A 278 14.05 -0.51 0.82
N PRO A 279 14.48 -1.66 1.34
CA PRO A 279 15.86 -1.85 1.76
C PRO A 279 16.80 -1.86 0.54
N ASP A 280 18.08 -1.54 0.75
CA ASP A 280 19.10 -1.43 -0.31
C ASP A 280 19.30 -2.72 -1.11
N ASP A 281 18.95 -3.87 -0.53
CA ASP A 281 19.02 -5.19 -1.17
C ASP A 281 17.77 -5.56 -2.00
N ALA A 282 16.86 -4.63 -2.20
CA ALA A 282 15.64 -4.86 -2.98
C ALA A 282 15.90 -4.97 -4.49
N ALA A 283 16.74 -5.95 -4.85
CA ALA A 283 17.15 -6.18 -6.23
C ALA A 283 15.95 -6.51 -7.14
N GLY A 284 15.90 -5.86 -8.30
CA GLY A 284 14.88 -6.08 -9.32
C GLY A 284 13.65 -5.18 -9.19
N VAL A 285 13.47 -4.49 -8.07
CA VAL A 285 12.40 -3.49 -7.91
C VAL A 285 12.67 -2.31 -8.83
N ARG A 286 11.63 -1.83 -9.51
CA ARG A 286 11.73 -0.69 -10.44
C ARG A 286 10.60 0.30 -10.19
N PRO A 287 10.85 1.60 -10.39
CA PRO A 287 9.80 2.61 -10.37
C PRO A 287 8.65 2.26 -11.34
N GLY A 288 7.41 2.49 -10.89
CA GLY A 288 6.20 2.16 -11.63
C GLY A 288 5.63 0.76 -11.39
N MET A 289 6.34 -0.13 -10.70
CA MET A 289 5.80 -1.44 -10.33
C MET A 289 4.66 -1.28 -9.32
N ALA A 290 3.58 -2.06 -9.51
CA ALA A 290 2.52 -2.17 -8.53
C ALA A 290 2.99 -3.02 -7.34
N LEU A 291 2.55 -2.66 -6.15
CA LEU A 291 2.86 -3.38 -4.92
C LEU A 291 1.62 -3.51 -4.01
N GLN A 292 1.72 -4.45 -3.07
CA GLN A 292 0.82 -4.58 -1.93
C GLN A 292 1.62 -4.36 -0.64
N ALA A 293 1.10 -3.49 0.22
CA ALA A 293 1.67 -3.20 1.52
C ALA A 293 0.80 -3.85 2.60
N HIS A 294 1.37 -4.77 3.34
CA HIS A 294 0.73 -5.45 4.47
C HIS A 294 1.20 -4.77 5.74
N VAL A 295 0.30 -4.03 6.39
CA VAL A 295 0.61 -3.27 7.60
C VAL A 295 -0.05 -3.91 8.81
N GLU A 296 0.74 -4.16 9.83
CA GLU A 296 0.27 -4.63 11.13
C GLU A 296 -0.32 -3.46 11.91
N LEU A 297 -1.66 -3.39 12.00
CA LEU A 297 -2.34 -2.25 12.63
C LEU A 297 -2.44 -2.40 14.14
N GLU A 298 -2.62 -3.63 14.63
CA GLU A 298 -2.90 -3.89 16.04
C GLU A 298 -2.50 -5.32 16.38
N GLN A 299 -1.90 -5.51 17.55
CA GLN A 299 -1.71 -6.81 18.16
C GLN A 299 -2.73 -6.98 19.27
N ILE A 300 -3.54 -8.04 19.19
CA ILE A 300 -4.58 -8.34 20.16
C ILE A 300 -4.12 -9.58 20.93
N GLU A 301 -3.80 -9.40 22.19
CA GLU A 301 -3.45 -10.50 23.09
C GLU A 301 -4.71 -11.25 23.53
N GLY A 302 -4.62 -12.56 23.63
CA GLY A 302 -5.73 -13.39 24.10
C GLY A 302 -6.88 -13.54 23.11
N ALA A 303 -6.69 -13.20 21.85
CA ALA A 303 -7.72 -13.40 20.82
C ALA A 303 -7.88 -14.89 20.48
N VAL A 304 -9.12 -15.31 20.23
CA VAL A 304 -9.44 -16.66 19.78
C VAL A 304 -9.78 -16.64 18.29
N ARG A 305 -9.10 -17.43 17.49
CA ARG A 305 -9.37 -17.57 16.06
C ARG A 305 -10.45 -18.61 15.82
N LEU A 306 -11.52 -18.21 15.13
CA LEU A 306 -12.61 -19.11 14.77
C LEU A 306 -12.93 -18.99 13.26
N PRO A 307 -13.31 -20.11 12.61
CA PRO A 307 -13.83 -20.08 11.27
C PRO A 307 -15.18 -19.33 11.22
N ALA A 308 -15.47 -18.69 10.10
CA ALA A 308 -16.67 -17.85 9.94
C ALA A 308 -17.99 -18.61 10.23
N GLN A 309 -18.02 -19.92 9.98
CA GLN A 309 -19.18 -20.79 10.25
C GLN A 309 -19.51 -20.96 11.73
N ALA A 310 -18.55 -20.72 12.63
CA ALA A 310 -18.75 -20.79 14.09
C ALA A 310 -19.39 -19.50 14.66
N VAL A 311 -19.42 -18.42 13.89
CA VAL A 311 -19.90 -17.11 14.33
C VAL A 311 -21.23 -16.80 13.66
N HIS A 312 -22.27 -16.63 14.47
CA HIS A 312 -23.65 -16.38 14.03
C HIS A 312 -24.03 -14.92 14.27
N GLY A 313 -25.00 -14.40 13.50
CA GLY A 313 -25.47 -13.02 13.60
C GLY A 313 -24.68 -12.03 12.75
N GLU A 314 -25.14 -10.79 12.70
CA GLU A 314 -24.56 -9.71 11.90
C GLU A 314 -24.23 -8.47 12.75
N GLY A 315 -23.30 -7.67 12.27
CA GLY A 315 -22.93 -6.40 12.89
C GLY A 315 -22.39 -6.55 14.31
N SER A 316 -23.03 -5.89 15.28
CA SER A 316 -22.69 -5.90 16.71
C SER A 316 -23.33 -7.04 17.49
N GLU A 317 -24.29 -7.76 16.91
CA GLU A 317 -25.01 -8.87 17.55
C GLU A 317 -24.40 -10.23 17.17
N ARG A 318 -23.10 -10.33 17.22
CA ARG A 318 -22.39 -11.59 16.94
C ARG A 318 -22.35 -12.48 18.15
N ARG A 319 -22.56 -13.78 17.93
CA ARG A 319 -22.63 -14.82 18.94
C ARG A 319 -22.00 -16.11 18.48
N VAL A 320 -21.56 -16.89 19.41
CA VAL A 320 -21.07 -18.25 19.23
C VAL A 320 -21.82 -19.20 20.16
N TYR A 321 -21.75 -20.49 19.88
CA TYR A 321 -22.26 -21.52 20.77
C TYR A 321 -21.12 -22.24 21.43
N VAL A 322 -21.11 -22.30 22.77
CA VAL A 322 -20.12 -23.00 23.59
C VAL A 322 -20.76 -24.24 24.16
N LEU A 323 -20.02 -25.33 24.24
CA LEU A 323 -20.52 -26.56 24.90
C LEU A 323 -20.33 -26.45 26.41
N GLU A 324 -21.45 -26.37 27.14
CA GLU A 324 -21.51 -26.44 28.62
C GLU A 324 -22.48 -27.56 29.04
N ASP A 325 -22.04 -28.46 29.86
CA ASP A 325 -22.86 -29.58 30.41
C ASP A 325 -23.65 -30.36 29.35
N GLY A 326 -23.03 -30.62 28.19
CA GLY A 326 -23.66 -31.35 27.07
C GLY A 326 -24.71 -30.56 26.29
N ARG A 327 -24.80 -29.26 26.51
CA ARG A 327 -25.75 -28.36 25.85
C ARG A 327 -25.02 -27.20 25.14
N ALA A 328 -25.59 -26.76 24.02
CA ALA A 328 -25.14 -25.55 23.39
C ALA A 328 -25.60 -24.31 24.19
N ARG A 329 -24.68 -23.45 24.58
CA ARG A 329 -24.94 -22.18 25.24
C ARG A 329 -24.57 -21.04 24.30
N GLU A 330 -25.54 -20.18 24.08
CA GLU A 330 -25.35 -18.97 23.26
C GLU A 330 -24.55 -17.94 24.07
N ARG A 331 -23.51 -17.40 23.47
CA ARG A 331 -22.67 -16.38 24.09
C ARG A 331 -22.37 -15.25 23.13
N ALA A 332 -22.65 -14.01 23.53
CA ALA A 332 -22.32 -12.83 22.78
C ALA A 332 -20.79 -12.61 22.76
N VAL A 333 -20.25 -12.29 21.59
CA VAL A 333 -18.81 -12.12 21.40
C VAL A 333 -18.51 -10.83 20.62
N GLN A 334 -17.36 -10.22 20.94
CA GLN A 334 -16.82 -9.15 20.12
C GLN A 334 -15.87 -9.75 19.07
N VAL A 335 -16.06 -9.29 17.83
CA VAL A 335 -15.41 -9.91 16.68
C VAL A 335 -14.70 -8.88 15.82
N THR A 336 -13.48 -9.20 15.43
CA THR A 336 -12.73 -8.48 14.39
C THR A 336 -12.45 -9.44 13.22
N VAL A 337 -12.54 -8.94 11.99
CA VAL A 337 -12.23 -9.73 10.80
C VAL A 337 -10.72 -9.92 10.69
N ALA A 338 -10.26 -11.16 10.76
CA ALA A 338 -8.84 -11.50 10.60
C ALA A 338 -8.45 -11.62 9.14
N ARG A 339 -9.10 -12.55 8.43
CA ARG A 339 -8.93 -12.85 6.99
C ARG A 339 -10.26 -13.25 6.40
N ALA A 340 -10.32 -13.42 5.09
CA ALA A 340 -11.50 -13.98 4.45
C ALA A 340 -11.79 -15.38 4.99
N GLY A 341 -12.97 -15.57 5.61
CA GLY A 341 -13.41 -16.85 6.17
C GLY A 341 -13.01 -17.09 7.63
N GLU A 342 -12.28 -16.17 8.31
CA GLU A 342 -11.88 -16.30 9.72
C GLU A 342 -12.21 -15.03 10.51
N TYR A 343 -12.64 -15.24 11.74
CA TYR A 343 -12.88 -14.18 12.71
C TYR A 343 -11.93 -14.30 13.91
N LEU A 344 -11.51 -13.15 14.42
CA LEU A 344 -10.84 -13.03 15.71
C LEU A 344 -11.86 -12.60 16.76
N ILE A 345 -12.03 -13.42 17.77
CA ILE A 345 -12.84 -13.10 18.94
C ILE A 345 -11.96 -12.38 19.93
N THR A 346 -12.28 -11.14 20.23
CA THR A 346 -11.51 -10.26 21.11
C THR A 346 -12.06 -10.18 22.52
N ALA A 347 -13.32 -10.59 22.71
CA ALA A 347 -13.96 -10.69 24.03
C ALA A 347 -15.13 -11.67 23.98
N GLY A 348 -15.47 -12.29 25.12
CA GLY A 348 -16.61 -13.18 25.29
C GLY A 348 -16.30 -14.66 25.23
N LEU A 349 -15.03 -15.06 24.99
CA LEU A 349 -14.57 -16.44 25.09
C LEU A 349 -13.33 -16.54 25.97
N GLU A 350 -13.21 -17.63 26.71
CA GLU A 350 -12.02 -17.97 27.50
C GLU A 350 -11.22 -19.09 26.81
N SER A 351 -9.93 -19.12 27.09
CA SER A 351 -9.06 -20.18 26.58
C SER A 351 -9.45 -21.54 27.19
N GLY A 352 -9.56 -22.55 26.33
CA GLY A 352 -9.96 -23.92 26.71
C GLY A 352 -11.45 -24.21 26.55
N GLU A 353 -12.30 -23.22 26.30
CA GLU A 353 -13.72 -23.46 26.01
C GLU A 353 -13.91 -24.19 24.66
N ARG A 354 -14.90 -25.05 24.58
CA ARG A 354 -15.24 -25.77 23.35
C ARG A 354 -16.33 -25.05 22.57
N VAL A 355 -15.96 -24.50 21.45
CA VAL A 355 -16.86 -23.76 20.56
C VAL A 355 -17.41 -24.68 19.49
N ILE A 356 -18.71 -24.61 19.26
CA ILE A 356 -19.41 -25.38 18.22
C ILE A 356 -19.17 -24.68 16.87
N VAL A 357 -18.58 -25.41 15.91
CA VAL A 357 -18.22 -24.88 14.59
C VAL A 357 -19.29 -25.18 13.53
N THR A 358 -20.15 -26.17 13.80
CA THR A 358 -21.16 -26.64 12.83
C THR A 358 -22.26 -25.58 12.62
N ALA A 359 -22.52 -25.23 11.38
CA ALA A 359 -23.64 -24.38 10.99
C ALA A 359 -24.94 -25.19 10.84
N ASP A 360 -25.49 -25.68 11.96
CA ASP A 360 -26.81 -26.36 11.95
C ASP A 360 -27.90 -25.33 12.31
N PRO A 361 -28.87 -25.10 11.41
CA PRO A 361 -29.96 -24.15 11.68
C PRO A 361 -30.85 -24.52 12.86
N ARG A 362 -30.73 -25.72 13.40
CA ARG A 362 -31.44 -26.18 14.61
C ARG A 362 -30.73 -25.79 15.90
N LEU A 363 -29.46 -25.33 15.83
CA LEU A 363 -28.72 -24.87 17.01
C LEU A 363 -29.44 -23.68 17.66
N GLY A 364 -29.63 -23.80 18.97
CA GLY A 364 -30.25 -22.78 19.81
C GLY A 364 -29.77 -22.89 21.24
N ASP A 365 -29.96 -21.84 22.04
CA ASP A 365 -29.57 -21.82 23.44
C ASP A 365 -30.23 -22.95 24.24
N GLY A 366 -29.44 -23.65 25.02
CA GLY A 366 -29.88 -24.77 25.87
C GLY A 366 -30.15 -26.11 25.17
N LEU A 367 -29.96 -26.19 23.83
CA LEU A 367 -30.19 -27.41 23.06
C LEU A 367 -29.16 -28.51 23.45
N PRO A 368 -29.60 -29.75 23.76
CA PRO A 368 -28.64 -30.86 23.94
C PRO A 368 -27.94 -31.18 22.61
N VAL A 369 -26.64 -31.31 22.63
CA VAL A 369 -25.83 -31.63 21.45
C VAL A 369 -24.93 -32.85 21.74
N GLN A 370 -24.67 -33.63 20.69
CA GLN A 370 -23.68 -34.72 20.78
C GLN A 370 -22.37 -34.24 20.18
N ALA A 371 -21.30 -34.44 20.97
CA ALA A 371 -19.96 -34.17 20.49
C ALA A 371 -19.64 -35.13 19.32
N GLY A 372 -19.45 -34.61 18.11
CA GLY A 372 -18.82 -35.30 17.00
C GLY A 372 -17.31 -35.48 17.27
N GLU A 373 -16.67 -36.40 16.58
CA GLU A 373 -15.22 -36.58 16.66
C GLU A 373 -14.48 -35.30 16.30
N ASP A 374 -13.46 -34.97 17.08
CA ASP A 374 -12.60 -33.80 16.87
C ASP A 374 -11.81 -33.97 15.54
N PRO A 375 -11.96 -33.10 14.53
CA PRO A 375 -11.25 -33.24 13.26
C PRO A 375 -9.74 -33.01 13.36
N GLY A 376 -9.19 -32.83 14.58
CA GLY A 376 -7.80 -32.42 14.84
C GLY A 376 -6.97 -33.41 15.66
N SER A 377 -7.36 -34.69 15.81
CA SER A 377 -6.53 -35.70 16.45
C SER A 377 -5.79 -36.61 15.46
#